data_42d26af372b287d623fc7c92c5fe225f
#
_entry.id   42d26af372b287d623fc7c92c5fe225f
#
_cell.length_a   1.000
_cell.length_b   1.000
_cell.length_c   1.000
_cell.angle_alpha   90.00
_cell.angle_beta   90.00
_cell.angle_gamma   90.00
#
_symmetry.space_group_name_H-M   'P 1'
#
loop_
_entity.id
_entity.type
_entity.pdbx_description
1 polymer ?
#
loop_
_entity_poly.entity_id
_entity_poly.type
_entity_poly.pdbx_seq_one_letter_code
_entity_poly.pdbx_strand_id
1 'polypeptide(L)'
;MSDFHNYLDEQLHDPAFKEEWDVLEPEYQIIRAMLEGREELHMTQKQLSDLTGISQADISRLENGTANPSLRTLRRLADAMGKKVKIEFISAD
;
A
#
# COMPACT_ATOMS: atom_id res chain seq x y z
N MET A 1 -11.18 6.56 -7.37
CA MET A 1 -10.59 5.81 -6.26
C MET A 1 -11.41 4.59 -5.90
N SER A 2 -12.75 4.74 -5.79
CA SER A 2 -13.61 3.58 -5.48
C SER A 2 -13.51 2.49 -6.56
N ASP A 3 -13.34 2.87 -7.83
CA ASP A 3 -13.18 1.89 -8.91
C ASP A 3 -11.93 1.03 -8.72
N PHE A 4 -10.83 1.65 -8.27
CA PHE A 4 -9.60 0.92 -8.00
C PHE A 4 -9.76 -0.01 -6.80
N HIS A 5 -10.42 0.46 -5.75
CA HIS A 5 -10.70 -0.35 -4.58
C HIS A 5 -11.56 -1.56 -4.92
N ASN A 6 -12.60 -1.34 -5.73
CA ASN A 6 -13.47 -2.43 -6.19
C ASN A 6 -12.70 -3.44 -7.03
N TYR A 7 -11.78 -2.97 -7.87
CA TYR A 7 -10.93 -3.85 -8.66
C TYR A 7 -10.09 -4.75 -7.76
N LEU A 8 -9.48 -4.20 -6.71
CA LEU A 8 -8.70 -4.99 -5.76
C LEU A 8 -9.56 -6.03 -5.05
N ASP A 9 -10.76 -5.64 -4.63
CA ASP A 9 -11.67 -6.55 -3.95
C ASP A 9 -12.05 -7.72 -4.87
N GLU A 10 -12.34 -7.44 -6.15
CA GLU A 10 -12.65 -8.47 -7.12
C GLU A 10 -11.47 -9.42 -7.32
N GLN A 11 -10.26 -8.89 -7.42
CA GLN A 11 -9.06 -9.70 -7.58
C GLN A 11 -8.81 -10.58 -6.37
N LEU A 12 -9.06 -10.07 -5.18
CA LEU A 12 -8.87 -10.82 -3.94
C LEU A 12 -9.89 -11.93 -3.77
N HIS A 13 -11.03 -11.87 -4.47
CA HIS A 13 -12.02 -12.95 -4.47
C HIS A 13 -11.63 -14.08 -5.43
N ASP A 14 -10.70 -13.85 -6.34
CA ASP A 14 -10.18 -14.91 -7.22
C ASP A 14 -9.17 -15.74 -6.42
N PRO A 15 -9.42 -17.06 -6.24
CA PRO A 15 -8.52 -17.89 -5.44
C PRO A 15 -7.08 -17.90 -5.94
N ALA A 16 -6.88 -17.89 -7.26
CA ALA A 16 -5.53 -17.90 -7.83
C ALA A 16 -4.79 -16.60 -7.53
N PHE A 17 -5.49 -15.46 -7.68
CA PHE A 17 -4.92 -14.16 -7.37
C PHE A 17 -4.59 -14.02 -5.89
N LYS A 18 -5.48 -14.47 -5.02
CA LYS A 18 -5.27 -14.40 -3.58
C LYS A 18 -4.06 -15.22 -3.15
N GLU A 19 -3.91 -16.42 -3.71
CA GLU A 19 -2.76 -17.27 -3.42
C GLU A 19 -1.46 -16.59 -3.83
N GLU A 20 -1.43 -16.02 -5.02
CA GLU A 20 -0.28 -15.28 -5.52
C GLU A 20 0.00 -14.06 -4.66
N TRP A 21 -1.05 -13.35 -4.25
CA TRP A 21 -0.95 -12.19 -3.37
C TRP A 21 -0.30 -12.57 -2.03
N ASP A 22 -0.73 -13.70 -1.45
CA ASP A 22 -0.20 -14.17 -0.17
C ASP A 22 1.27 -14.61 -0.28
N VAL A 23 1.68 -15.15 -1.43
CA VAL A 23 3.04 -15.64 -1.65
C VAL A 23 4.04 -14.51 -1.89
N LEU A 24 3.64 -13.49 -2.65
CA LEU A 24 4.53 -12.39 -3.04
C LEU A 24 4.54 -11.22 -2.05
N GLU A 25 4.16 -11.45 -0.88
CA GLU A 25 3.88 -10.73 0.23
C GLU A 25 4.35 -9.38 0.51
N PRO A 26 5.50 -8.96 1.02
CA PRO A 26 5.62 -7.61 1.59
C PRO A 26 5.34 -6.50 0.59
N GLU A 27 5.73 -6.70 -0.68
CA GLU A 27 5.51 -5.72 -1.73
C GLU A 27 4.02 -5.48 -1.97
N TYR A 28 3.25 -6.56 -2.04
CA TYR A 28 1.81 -6.44 -2.25
C TYR A 28 1.10 -5.87 -1.04
N GLN A 29 1.58 -6.20 0.14
CA GLN A 29 1.02 -5.63 1.36
C GLN A 29 1.22 -4.12 1.41
N ILE A 30 2.38 -3.64 0.98
CA ILE A 30 2.66 -2.20 0.91
C ILE A 30 1.74 -1.53 -0.10
N ILE A 31 1.61 -2.09 -1.30
CA ILE A 31 0.72 -1.56 -2.33
C ILE A 31 -0.70 -1.43 -1.78
N ARG A 32 -1.19 -2.51 -1.20
CA ARG A 32 -2.55 -2.56 -0.66
C ARG A 32 -2.74 -1.55 0.48
N ALA A 33 -1.78 -1.47 1.39
CA ALA A 33 -1.86 -0.54 2.52
C ALA A 33 -1.91 0.90 2.04
N MET A 34 -1.11 1.25 1.02
CA MET A 34 -1.11 2.59 0.44
C MET A 34 -2.45 2.93 -0.19
N LEU A 35 -2.96 2.02 -1.02
CA LEU A 35 -4.20 2.27 -1.75
C LEU A 35 -5.40 2.30 -0.82
N GLU A 36 -5.51 1.37 0.11
CA GLU A 36 -6.61 1.34 1.06
C GLU A 36 -6.56 2.54 2.01
N GLY A 37 -5.37 2.89 2.49
CA GLY A 37 -5.22 4.04 3.38
C GLY A 37 -5.65 5.34 2.73
N ARG A 38 -5.25 5.56 1.48
CA ARG A 38 -5.67 6.75 0.74
C ARG A 38 -7.17 6.74 0.44
N GLU A 39 -7.69 5.56 0.04
CA GLU A 39 -9.12 5.43 -0.27
C GLU A 39 -10.00 5.75 0.93
N GLU A 40 -9.63 5.26 2.10
CA GLU A 40 -10.38 5.52 3.33
C GLU A 40 -10.49 7.01 3.63
N LEU A 41 -9.45 7.77 3.30
CA LEU A 41 -9.38 9.20 3.59
C LEU A 41 -9.76 10.07 2.38
N HIS A 42 -10.13 9.44 1.27
CA HIS A 42 -10.38 10.15 0.01
C HIS A 42 -9.21 11.05 -0.36
N MET A 43 -8.00 10.54 -0.18
CA MET A 43 -6.77 11.30 -0.34
C MET A 43 -6.09 10.96 -1.67
N THR A 44 -5.69 11.99 -2.42
CA THR A 44 -4.94 11.80 -3.66
C THR A 44 -3.46 11.56 -3.36
N GLN A 45 -2.72 11.05 -4.36
CA GLN A 45 -1.27 10.93 -4.24
C GLN A 45 -0.62 12.29 -3.95
N LYS A 46 -1.14 13.33 -4.60
CA LYS A 46 -0.60 14.68 -4.40
C LYS A 46 -0.80 15.15 -2.98
N GLN A 47 -1.98 14.93 -2.44
CA GLN A 47 -2.28 15.30 -1.05
C GLN A 47 -1.36 14.56 -0.07
N LEU A 48 -1.15 13.27 -0.30
CA LEU A 48 -0.25 12.49 0.54
C LEU A 48 1.19 12.97 0.41
N SER A 49 1.61 13.32 -0.81
CA SER A 49 2.92 13.90 -1.07
C SER A 49 3.09 15.21 -0.30
N ASP A 50 2.10 16.09 -0.34
CA ASP A 50 2.15 17.37 0.35
C ASP A 50 2.25 17.20 1.88
N LEU A 51 1.55 16.22 2.41
CA LEU A 51 1.56 15.95 3.86
C LEU A 51 2.87 15.35 4.34
N THR A 52 3.51 14.53 3.54
CA THR A 52 4.67 13.75 3.98
C THR A 52 6.00 14.34 3.53
N GLY A 53 6.00 15.17 2.50
CA GLY A 53 7.22 15.64 1.87
C GLY A 53 7.86 14.60 0.96
N ILE A 54 7.20 13.46 0.78
CA ILE A 54 7.66 12.41 -0.14
C ILE A 54 7.11 12.74 -1.53
N SER A 55 7.94 12.63 -2.56
CA SER A 55 7.52 13.02 -3.90
C SER A 55 6.35 12.15 -4.39
N GLN A 56 5.49 12.74 -5.22
CA GLN A 56 4.39 12.00 -5.80
C GLN A 56 4.90 10.84 -6.67
N ALA A 57 6.04 11.04 -7.33
CA ALA A 57 6.66 9.97 -8.13
C ALA A 57 7.05 8.78 -7.26
N ASP A 58 7.57 9.03 -6.06
CA ASP A 58 7.93 7.96 -5.14
C ASP A 58 6.69 7.24 -4.60
N ILE A 59 5.64 7.99 -4.29
CA ILE A 59 4.37 7.40 -3.87
C ILE A 59 3.80 6.53 -4.98
N SER A 60 3.84 7.00 -6.21
CA SER A 60 3.37 6.23 -7.36
C SER A 60 4.16 4.92 -7.51
N ARG A 61 5.48 4.98 -7.35
CA ARG A 61 6.31 3.78 -7.43
C ARG A 61 5.98 2.77 -6.33
N LEU A 62 5.69 3.25 -5.13
CA LEU A 62 5.25 2.37 -4.04
C LEU A 62 3.94 1.67 -4.38
N GLU A 63 3.03 2.39 -5.03
CA GLU A 63 1.71 1.86 -5.37
C GLU A 63 1.72 0.96 -6.58
N ASN A 64 2.77 0.95 -7.38
CA ASN A 64 2.89 0.02 -8.49
C ASN A 64 3.94 -1.07 -8.27
N GLY A 65 4.51 -1.12 -7.08
CA GLY A 65 5.41 -2.20 -6.70
C GLY A 65 6.85 -2.08 -7.18
N THR A 66 7.25 -0.90 -7.68
CA THR A 66 8.61 -0.72 -8.22
C THR A 66 9.55 0.02 -7.27
N ALA A 67 9.13 0.23 -6.03
CA ALA A 67 9.94 0.91 -5.03
C ALA A 67 10.35 -0.03 -3.92
N ASN A 68 11.43 0.33 -3.24
CA ASN A 68 11.91 -0.39 -2.07
C ASN A 68 12.05 0.63 -0.93
N PRO A 69 10.98 0.91 -0.22
CA PRO A 69 10.96 1.97 0.78
C PRO A 69 11.72 1.59 2.03
N SER A 70 12.30 2.60 2.69
CA SER A 70 12.85 2.41 4.02
C SER A 70 11.71 2.32 5.05
N LEU A 71 12.03 1.79 6.22
CA LEU A 71 11.07 1.78 7.33
C LEU A 71 10.63 3.20 7.69
N ARG A 72 11.56 4.15 7.66
CA ARG A 72 11.26 5.56 7.92
C ARG A 72 10.20 6.08 6.95
N THR A 73 10.35 5.80 5.66
CA THR A 73 9.40 6.22 4.64
C THR A 73 8.02 5.61 4.90
N LEU A 74 7.98 4.32 5.20
CA LEU A 74 6.72 3.65 5.52
C LEU A 74 6.03 4.27 6.73
N ARG A 75 6.81 4.60 7.76
CA ARG A 75 6.26 5.22 8.97
C ARG A 75 5.68 6.60 8.69
N ARG A 76 6.36 7.39 7.86
CA ARG A 76 5.85 8.72 7.48
C ARG A 76 4.54 8.62 6.74
N LEU A 77 4.44 7.67 5.81
CA LEU A 77 3.21 7.45 5.05
C LEU A 77 2.08 6.98 5.95
N ALA A 78 2.36 6.00 6.80
CA ALA A 78 1.36 5.50 7.73
C ALA A 78 0.85 6.59 8.67
N ASP A 79 1.76 7.39 9.24
CA ASP A 79 1.39 8.48 10.13
C ASP A 79 0.47 9.47 9.45
N ALA A 80 0.76 9.83 8.20
CA ALA A 80 -0.07 10.77 7.44
C ALA A 80 -1.46 10.22 7.18
N MET A 81 -1.62 8.90 7.18
CA MET A 81 -2.91 8.25 6.97
C MET A 81 -3.57 7.81 8.29
N GLY A 82 -3.01 8.24 9.43
CA GLY A 82 -3.57 7.90 10.74
C GLY A 82 -3.36 6.45 11.12
N LYS A 83 -2.32 5.82 10.61
CA LYS A 83 -2.06 4.41 10.80
C LYS A 83 -0.67 4.16 11.39
N LYS A 84 -0.41 2.91 11.78
CA LYS A 84 0.89 2.48 12.28
C LYS A 84 1.42 1.36 11.41
N VAL A 85 2.74 1.30 11.28
CA VAL A 85 3.39 0.19 10.59
C VAL A 85 3.54 -0.96 11.58
N LYS A 86 3.11 -2.14 11.17
CA LYS A 86 3.33 -3.37 11.91
C LYS A 86 4.15 -4.31 11.04
N ILE A 87 5.24 -4.83 11.57
CA ILE A 87 6.09 -5.77 10.88
C ILE A 87 6.12 -7.07 11.67
N GLU A 88 5.94 -8.16 10.98
CA GLU A 88 5.83 -9.46 11.62
C GLU A 88 6.53 -10.51 10.76
N PHE A 89 7.37 -11.32 11.39
CA PHE A 89 7.95 -12.47 10.72
C PHE A 89 7.09 -13.68 11.06
N ILE A 90 6.59 -14.33 10.01
CA ILE A 90 5.74 -15.49 10.17
C ILE A 90 6.48 -16.72 9.65
N SER A 91 6.01 -17.91 10.06
CA SER A 91 6.61 -19.15 9.58
C SER A 91 6.48 -19.25 8.07
N ALA A 92 7.54 -19.72 7.42
CA ALA A 92 7.57 -19.84 5.96
C ALA A 92 6.92 -21.13 5.45
N ASP A 93 6.50 -22.02 6.33
CA ASP A 93 5.90 -23.32 5.96
C ASP A 93 4.46 -23.24 5.54
#